data_c437ac4859054205d3471cbe2428f1b7
#
_entry.id   c437ac4859054205d3471cbe2428f1b7
#
_cell.length_a   1.000
_cell.length_b   1.000
_cell.length_c   1.000
_cell.angle_alpha   90.00
_cell.angle_beta   90.00
_cell.angle_gamma   90.00
#
_symmetry.space_group_name_H-M   'P 1'
#
loop_
_entity.id
_entity.type
_entity.pdbx_description
1 polymer ?
#
loop_
_entity_poly.entity_id
_entity_poly.type
_entity_poly.pdbx_seq_one_letter_code
_entity_poly.pdbx_strand_id
1 'polypeptide(L)'
;MFTSIPSLDSVLQCLLPAFTQPSFQTHIEVLLGWVMCLSRRTEYGVFQTIQAGTPVSRKERHPFDRFYNFFSRSAWTVHDLAHQVAVAVVVRLNPRGLLYLVVDDTLLHKRGKHVYGLGWFRDAVASTAKRVATASGNHWVVVGLAICIPGTSKIYCLPIHAMLHRAGKNHKSEAMLAKEMLGDILEWFPDRKLVFLGDGAYSTKN
;
A
#
# COMPACT_ATOMS: atom_id res chain seq x y z
N MET A 1 7.55 -29.54 10.32
CA MET A 1 7.76 -29.61 8.87
C MET A 1 6.77 -28.64 8.23
N PHE A 2 7.15 -27.35 8.12
CA PHE A 2 6.33 -26.40 7.38
C PHE A 2 6.48 -26.75 5.92
N THR A 3 5.44 -27.32 5.34
CA THR A 3 5.31 -27.41 3.89
C THR A 3 5.51 -25.99 3.36
N SER A 4 6.57 -25.79 2.57
CA SER A 4 6.77 -24.56 1.82
C SER A 4 5.44 -24.27 1.13
N ILE A 5 4.80 -23.17 1.48
CA ILE A 5 3.68 -22.66 0.70
C ILE A 5 4.37 -22.12 -0.54
N PRO A 6 4.37 -22.84 -1.69
CA PRO A 6 5.06 -22.39 -2.91
C PRO A 6 4.56 -21.02 -3.35
N SER A 7 3.45 -20.62 -2.74
CA SER A 7 2.74 -19.38 -2.98
C SER A 7 3.42 -18.14 -2.42
N LEU A 8 4.02 -18.17 -1.22
CA LEU A 8 4.59 -16.94 -0.63
C LEU A 8 5.82 -16.47 -1.40
N ASP A 9 6.79 -17.37 -1.63
CA ASP A 9 8.00 -17.04 -2.40
C ASP A 9 7.63 -16.58 -3.81
N SER A 10 6.68 -17.24 -4.48
CA SER A 10 6.24 -16.85 -5.82
C SER A 10 5.54 -15.48 -5.84
N VAL A 11 4.79 -15.13 -4.78
CA VAL A 11 4.19 -13.80 -4.64
C VAL A 11 5.26 -12.75 -4.41
N LEU A 12 6.20 -13.01 -3.50
CA LEU A 12 7.29 -12.10 -3.21
C LEU A 12 8.17 -11.86 -4.44
N GLN A 13 8.51 -12.91 -5.20
CA GLN A 13 9.30 -12.79 -6.43
C GLN A 13 8.62 -11.95 -7.52
N CYS A 14 7.27 -11.88 -7.54
CA CYS A 14 6.57 -10.99 -8.46
C CYS A 14 6.83 -9.50 -8.19
N LEU A 15 7.29 -9.13 -7.00
CA LEU A 15 7.59 -7.74 -6.65
C LEU A 15 9.02 -7.34 -7.04
N LEU A 16 9.88 -8.30 -7.42
CA LEU A 16 11.26 -8.05 -7.78
C LEU A 16 11.46 -6.96 -8.86
N PRO A 17 10.62 -6.87 -9.91
CA PRO A 17 10.81 -5.83 -10.93
C PRO A 17 10.69 -4.38 -10.41
N ALA A 18 10.06 -4.16 -9.26
CA ALA A 18 9.98 -2.84 -8.63
C ALA A 18 11.27 -2.42 -7.92
N PHE A 19 12.26 -3.31 -7.82
CA PHE A 19 13.44 -3.11 -6.99
C PHE A 19 14.74 -3.45 -7.73
N THR A 20 15.85 -2.90 -7.24
CA THR A 20 17.17 -3.51 -7.50
C THR A 20 17.34 -4.74 -6.60
N GLN A 21 18.21 -5.67 -6.97
CA GLN A 21 18.43 -6.89 -6.19
C GLN A 21 18.76 -6.63 -4.71
N PRO A 22 19.62 -5.66 -4.32
CA PRO A 22 19.86 -5.36 -2.91
C PRO A 22 18.65 -4.75 -2.20
N SER A 23 17.90 -3.88 -2.88
CA SER A 23 16.67 -3.29 -2.28
C SER A 23 15.57 -4.32 -2.15
N PHE A 24 15.45 -5.28 -3.07
CA PHE A 24 14.50 -6.38 -2.98
C PHE A 24 14.75 -7.24 -1.74
N GLN A 25 16.01 -7.62 -1.48
CA GLN A 25 16.35 -8.35 -0.26
C GLN A 25 15.94 -7.60 1.01
N THR A 26 16.23 -6.28 1.04
CA THR A 26 15.81 -5.43 2.17
C THR A 26 14.28 -5.34 2.27
N HIS A 27 13.58 -5.26 1.13
CA HIS A 27 12.11 -5.27 1.09
C HIS A 27 11.52 -6.52 1.74
N ILE A 28 12.05 -7.70 1.39
CA ILE A 28 11.59 -8.97 1.98
C ILE A 28 11.82 -8.99 3.50
N GLU A 29 13.00 -8.57 3.96
CA GLU A 29 13.30 -8.48 5.39
C GLU A 29 12.34 -7.51 6.12
N VAL A 30 12.11 -6.32 5.55
CA VAL A 30 11.18 -5.32 6.09
C VAL A 30 9.76 -5.90 6.17
N LEU A 31 9.29 -6.55 5.11
CA LEU A 31 7.96 -7.14 5.05
C LEU A 31 7.78 -8.25 6.10
N LEU A 32 8.72 -9.19 6.18
CA LEU A 32 8.68 -10.26 7.16
C LEU A 32 8.78 -9.71 8.59
N GLY A 33 9.71 -8.78 8.82
CA GLY A 33 9.84 -8.13 10.12
C GLY A 33 8.57 -7.36 10.51
N TRP A 34 7.89 -6.73 9.56
CA TRP A 34 6.62 -6.04 9.82
C TRP A 34 5.52 -7.00 10.23
N VAL A 35 5.40 -8.14 9.56
CA VAL A 35 4.41 -9.19 9.88
C VAL A 35 4.70 -9.79 11.25
N MET A 36 5.99 -10.04 11.58
CA MET A 36 6.41 -10.66 12.81
C MET A 36 6.47 -9.70 14.02
N CYS A 37 6.46 -8.39 13.79
CA CYS A 37 6.59 -7.38 14.84
C CYS A 37 5.32 -7.30 15.69
N LEU A 38 5.40 -7.79 16.91
CA LEU A 38 4.31 -7.75 17.91
C LEU A 38 4.25 -6.43 18.68
N SER A 39 5.29 -5.59 18.58
CA SER A 39 5.38 -4.29 19.24
C SER A 39 4.99 -3.14 18.29
N ARG A 40 5.49 -1.94 18.53
CA ARG A 40 5.28 -0.81 17.62
C ARG A 40 5.96 -1.05 16.28
N ARG A 41 5.22 -1.08 15.20
CA ARG A 41 5.70 -1.24 13.82
C ARG A 41 6.35 0.03 13.28
N THR A 42 7.40 0.50 13.97
CA THR A 42 8.31 1.53 13.47
C THR A 42 9.46 0.87 12.72
N GLU A 43 10.20 1.62 11.90
CA GLU A 43 11.42 1.10 11.24
C GLU A 43 12.36 0.42 12.23
N TYR A 44 12.59 1.04 13.39
CA TYR A 44 13.43 0.49 14.44
C TYR A 44 12.82 -0.77 15.07
N GLY A 45 11.51 -0.80 15.35
CA GLY A 45 10.82 -1.98 15.89
C GLY A 45 10.88 -3.18 14.95
N VAL A 46 10.68 -2.95 13.65
CA VAL A 46 10.83 -3.96 12.60
C VAL A 46 12.27 -4.46 12.54
N PHE A 47 13.25 -3.56 12.52
CA PHE A 47 14.66 -3.90 12.54
C PHE A 47 15.03 -4.78 13.74
N GLN A 48 14.62 -4.40 14.97
CA GLN A 48 14.84 -5.18 16.18
C GLN A 48 14.23 -6.58 16.07
N THR A 49 13.04 -6.70 15.52
CA THR A 49 12.36 -7.99 15.33
C THR A 49 13.17 -8.91 14.42
N ILE A 50 13.70 -8.38 13.31
CA ILE A 50 14.54 -9.15 12.38
C ILE A 50 15.85 -9.57 13.06
N GLN A 51 16.50 -8.66 13.76
CA GLN A 51 17.75 -8.96 14.47
C GLN A 51 17.58 -10.04 15.55
N ALA A 52 16.45 -10.05 16.25
CA ALA A 52 16.14 -11.06 17.27
C ALA A 52 15.84 -12.44 16.68
N GLY A 53 15.23 -12.48 15.49
CA GLY A 53 14.88 -13.73 14.80
C GLY A 53 16.01 -14.36 13.97
N THR A 54 17.12 -13.65 13.79
CA THR A 54 18.24 -14.12 12.96
C THR A 54 19.40 -14.55 13.87
N PRO A 55 19.78 -15.84 13.93
CA PRO A 55 20.93 -16.31 14.70
C PRO A 55 22.24 -15.97 13.98
N VAL A 56 22.53 -14.69 13.81
CA VAL A 56 23.70 -14.22 13.06
C VAL A 56 24.73 -13.65 14.05
N SER A 57 26.01 -13.90 13.77
CA SER A 57 27.10 -13.36 14.57
C SER A 57 27.05 -11.82 14.58
N ARG A 58 27.57 -11.19 15.65
CA ARG A 58 27.57 -9.72 15.80
C ARG A 58 28.22 -8.98 14.63
N LYS A 59 29.10 -9.63 13.86
CA LYS A 59 29.81 -9.08 12.68
C LYS A 59 28.94 -9.08 11.40
N GLU A 60 27.92 -9.93 11.34
CA GLU A 60 27.06 -10.11 10.16
C GLU A 60 25.70 -9.42 10.32
N ARG A 61 25.48 -8.71 11.43
CA ARG A 61 24.25 -7.93 11.63
C ARG A 61 24.19 -6.81 10.62
N HIS A 62 23.10 -6.77 9.87
CA HIS A 62 22.86 -5.67 8.96
C HIS A 62 22.78 -4.34 9.74
N PRO A 63 23.50 -3.30 9.32
CA PRO A 63 23.41 -2.01 9.97
C PRO A 63 22.00 -1.43 9.80
N PHE A 64 21.49 -0.75 10.83
CA PHE A 64 20.18 -0.08 10.78
C PHE A 64 20.08 0.90 9.61
N ASP A 65 21.18 1.53 9.21
CA ASP A 65 21.26 2.44 8.07
C ASP A 65 20.76 1.84 6.75
N ARG A 66 20.86 0.51 6.58
CA ARG A 66 20.32 -0.18 5.40
C ARG A 66 18.81 -0.07 5.32
N PHE A 67 18.12 -0.20 6.44
CA PHE A 67 16.67 -0.06 6.51
C PHE A 67 16.24 1.40 6.30
N TYR A 68 16.92 2.33 6.96
CA TYR A 68 16.68 3.75 6.75
C TYR A 68 16.92 4.17 5.31
N ASN A 69 18.01 3.73 4.68
CA ASN A 69 18.33 4.01 3.29
C ASN A 69 17.33 3.35 2.32
N PHE A 70 16.76 2.21 2.67
CA PHE A 70 15.71 1.58 1.88
C PHE A 70 14.52 2.50 1.67
N PHE A 71 14.06 3.18 2.71
CA PHE A 71 12.92 4.11 2.63
C PHE A 71 13.29 5.50 2.10
N SER A 72 14.53 5.96 2.35
CA SER A 72 14.90 7.36 2.08
C SER A 72 15.70 7.57 0.79
N ARG A 73 16.38 6.56 0.27
CA ARG A 73 17.36 6.71 -0.82
C ARG A 73 17.31 5.63 -1.90
N SER A 74 16.60 4.52 -1.69
CA SER A 74 16.51 3.46 -2.69
C SER A 74 15.70 3.91 -3.92
N ALA A 75 16.05 3.36 -5.07
CA ALA A 75 15.50 3.78 -6.37
C ALA A 75 14.06 3.30 -6.66
N TRP A 76 13.46 2.48 -5.79
CA TRP A 76 12.08 2.03 -5.98
C TRP A 76 11.08 3.17 -5.76
N THR A 77 9.95 3.10 -6.47
CA THR A 77 8.84 4.03 -6.29
C THR A 77 7.58 3.31 -5.81
N VAL A 78 6.68 4.06 -5.17
CA VAL A 78 5.36 3.52 -4.78
C VAL A 78 4.57 3.09 -6.02
N HIS A 79 4.72 3.80 -7.14
CA HIS A 79 4.07 3.47 -8.41
C HIS A 79 4.54 2.12 -8.96
N ASP A 80 5.86 1.88 -9.02
CA ASP A 80 6.40 0.60 -9.50
C ASP A 80 5.97 -0.57 -8.61
N LEU A 81 5.98 -0.35 -7.28
CA LEU A 81 5.51 -1.37 -6.34
C LEU A 81 4.02 -1.63 -6.50
N ALA A 82 3.19 -0.59 -6.64
CA ALA A 82 1.75 -0.73 -6.86
C ALA A 82 1.45 -1.51 -8.15
N HIS A 83 2.18 -1.23 -9.24
CA HIS A 83 2.08 -1.99 -10.48
C HIS A 83 2.33 -3.48 -10.25
N GLN A 84 3.44 -3.85 -9.60
CA GLN A 84 3.76 -5.26 -9.36
C GLN A 84 2.74 -5.94 -8.42
N VAL A 85 2.24 -5.22 -7.40
CA VAL A 85 1.16 -5.71 -6.53
C VAL A 85 -0.12 -5.94 -7.33
N ALA A 86 -0.51 -4.98 -8.17
CA ALA A 86 -1.71 -5.09 -9.02
C ALA A 86 -1.60 -6.30 -9.97
N VAL A 87 -0.47 -6.45 -10.66
CA VAL A 87 -0.21 -7.61 -11.53
C VAL A 87 -0.27 -8.91 -10.75
N ALA A 88 0.39 -8.99 -9.59
CA ALA A 88 0.39 -10.19 -8.75
C ALA A 88 -1.01 -10.61 -8.30
N VAL A 89 -1.85 -9.63 -7.93
CA VAL A 89 -3.23 -9.86 -7.49
C VAL A 89 -4.11 -10.26 -8.67
N VAL A 90 -4.07 -9.52 -9.78
CA VAL A 90 -4.92 -9.77 -10.96
C VAL A 90 -4.62 -11.13 -11.57
N VAL A 91 -3.36 -11.46 -11.80
CA VAL A 91 -2.96 -12.74 -12.42
C VAL A 91 -3.39 -13.94 -11.59
N ARG A 92 -3.33 -13.84 -10.26
CA ARG A 92 -3.62 -14.96 -9.36
C ARG A 92 -5.10 -15.09 -9.00
N LEU A 93 -5.78 -13.98 -8.81
CA LEU A 93 -7.10 -13.97 -8.19
C LEU A 93 -8.22 -13.54 -9.13
N ASN A 94 -7.88 -12.84 -10.21
CA ASN A 94 -8.83 -12.42 -11.24
C ASN A 94 -8.22 -12.48 -12.65
N PRO A 95 -7.78 -13.66 -13.12
CA PRO A 95 -7.04 -13.78 -14.40
C PRO A 95 -7.91 -13.46 -15.62
N ARG A 96 -9.23 -13.45 -15.50
CA ARG A 96 -10.18 -13.21 -16.60
C ARG A 96 -11.38 -12.38 -16.13
N GLY A 97 -12.07 -11.73 -17.07
CA GLY A 97 -13.31 -10.99 -16.81
C GLY A 97 -13.08 -9.53 -16.42
N LEU A 98 -14.07 -8.93 -15.79
CA LEU A 98 -14.06 -7.52 -15.37
C LEU A 98 -13.18 -7.31 -14.14
N LEU A 99 -12.53 -6.17 -14.07
CA LEU A 99 -11.87 -5.69 -12.85
C LEU A 99 -12.79 -4.69 -12.15
N TYR A 100 -13.29 -5.06 -10.98
CA TYR A 100 -14.11 -4.18 -10.15
C TYR A 100 -13.18 -3.40 -9.21
N LEU A 101 -13.00 -2.12 -9.49
CA LEU A 101 -12.13 -1.22 -8.75
C LEU A 101 -12.97 -0.39 -7.77
N VAL A 102 -12.60 -0.42 -6.52
CA VAL A 102 -13.22 0.36 -5.45
C VAL A 102 -12.26 1.46 -5.04
N VAL A 103 -12.71 2.70 -5.05
CA VAL A 103 -11.95 3.84 -4.53
C VAL A 103 -12.54 4.28 -3.21
N ASP A 104 -11.69 4.49 -2.26
CA ASP A 104 -12.04 5.07 -0.96
C ASP A 104 -10.84 5.86 -0.41
N ASP A 105 -11.10 6.70 0.58
CA ASP A 105 -10.06 7.45 1.28
C ASP A 105 -9.96 7.04 2.75
N THR A 106 -8.78 7.20 3.30
CA THR A 106 -8.53 6.88 4.70
C THR A 106 -7.60 7.89 5.36
N LEU A 107 -7.97 8.33 6.55
CA LEU A 107 -7.16 9.22 7.37
C LEU A 107 -6.38 8.43 8.40
N LEU A 108 -5.06 8.38 8.22
CA LEU A 108 -4.14 7.83 9.22
C LEU A 108 -3.72 8.94 10.18
N HIS A 109 -4.23 8.90 11.40
CA HIS A 109 -3.89 9.87 12.43
C HIS A 109 -2.39 9.89 12.71
N LYS A 110 -1.77 11.04 12.52
CA LYS A 110 -0.34 11.28 12.75
C LYS A 110 -0.14 12.61 13.45
N ARG A 111 0.95 12.70 14.20
CA ARG A 111 1.38 13.92 14.88
C ARG A 111 2.89 14.07 14.72
N GLY A 112 3.38 15.32 14.60
CA GLY A 112 4.81 15.60 14.53
C GLY A 112 5.15 16.63 13.47
N LYS A 113 6.17 17.46 13.74
CA LYS A 113 6.57 18.56 12.86
C LYS A 113 7.20 18.12 11.52
N HIS A 114 7.72 16.90 11.47
CA HIS A 114 8.47 16.38 10.32
C HIS A 114 7.75 15.25 9.58
N VAL A 115 6.44 15.05 9.84
CA VAL A 115 5.65 14.05 9.11
C VAL A 115 5.33 14.59 7.72
N TYR A 116 5.87 13.95 6.68
CA TYR A 116 5.62 14.33 5.30
C TYR A 116 4.14 14.22 4.95
N GLY A 117 3.59 15.24 4.29
CA GLY A 117 2.18 15.26 3.87
C GLY A 117 1.18 15.35 5.02
N LEU A 118 1.64 15.73 6.23
CA LEU A 118 0.74 15.98 7.35
C LEU A 118 -0.21 17.13 7.03
N GLY A 119 -1.49 16.92 7.29
CA GLY A 119 -2.53 17.94 7.14
C GLY A 119 -3.64 17.78 8.16
N TRP A 120 -4.57 18.74 8.14
CA TRP A 120 -5.83 18.67 8.87
C TRP A 120 -6.93 18.28 7.89
N PHE A 121 -7.58 17.18 8.14
CA PHE A 121 -8.61 16.61 7.27
C PHE A 121 -9.88 16.31 8.07
N ARG A 122 -10.99 16.20 7.36
CA ARG A 122 -12.22 15.71 7.96
C ARG A 122 -12.01 14.26 8.42
N ASP A 123 -12.33 14.00 9.67
CA ASP A 123 -12.35 12.65 10.22
C ASP A 123 -13.76 12.07 10.05
N ALA A 124 -13.93 11.20 9.07
CA ALA A 124 -15.23 10.60 8.75
C ALA A 124 -15.74 9.72 9.89
N VAL A 125 -14.84 9.05 10.63
CA VAL A 125 -15.20 8.16 11.74
C VAL A 125 -15.66 8.95 12.97
N ALA A 126 -14.99 10.07 13.27
CA ALA A 126 -15.34 10.93 14.41
C ALA A 126 -16.43 11.94 14.09
N SER A 127 -16.78 12.13 12.80
CA SER A 127 -17.83 13.06 12.37
C SER A 127 -19.23 12.47 12.53
N THR A 128 -20.18 13.32 12.86
CA THR A 128 -21.61 12.97 12.89
C THR A 128 -22.40 13.93 12.00
N ALA A 129 -23.67 13.64 11.74
CA ALA A 129 -24.54 14.52 10.97
C ALA A 129 -24.65 15.94 11.58
N LYS A 130 -24.44 16.07 12.90
CA LYS A 130 -24.53 17.35 13.62
C LYS A 130 -23.18 18.04 13.85
N ARG A 131 -22.05 17.32 13.69
CA ARG A 131 -20.72 17.84 14.00
C ARG A 131 -19.69 17.26 13.05
N VAL A 132 -19.03 18.13 12.31
CA VAL A 132 -17.84 17.77 11.52
C VAL A 132 -16.63 17.76 12.45
N ALA A 133 -16.00 16.61 12.61
CA ALA A 133 -14.71 16.47 13.30
C ALA A 133 -13.57 16.56 12.29
N THR A 134 -12.47 17.17 12.72
CA THR A 134 -11.22 17.20 11.95
C THR A 134 -10.10 16.62 12.77
N ALA A 135 -9.15 15.97 12.12
CA ALA A 135 -7.96 15.42 12.76
C ALA A 135 -6.71 15.64 11.92
N SER A 136 -5.58 15.69 12.61
CA SER A 136 -4.26 15.75 11.97
C SER A 136 -3.82 14.37 11.54
N GLY A 137 -3.36 14.23 10.29
CA GLY A 137 -2.92 12.94 9.78
C GLY A 137 -2.43 12.97 8.34
N ASN A 138 -2.15 11.79 7.82
CA ASN A 138 -1.93 11.54 6.42
C ASN A 138 -3.24 11.01 5.80
N HIS A 139 -3.71 11.69 4.77
CA HIS A 139 -4.94 11.34 4.07
C HIS A 139 -4.57 10.60 2.78
N TRP A 140 -4.97 9.35 2.68
CA TRP A 140 -4.65 8.48 1.55
C TRP A 140 -5.88 8.19 0.73
N VAL A 141 -5.76 8.31 -0.59
CA VAL A 141 -6.73 7.77 -1.54
C VAL A 141 -6.22 6.39 -1.96
N VAL A 142 -7.08 5.39 -1.88
CA VAL A 142 -6.74 3.99 -2.11
C VAL A 142 -7.65 3.40 -3.18
N VAL A 143 -7.06 2.72 -4.15
CA VAL A 143 -7.79 1.89 -5.11
C VAL A 143 -7.60 0.43 -4.72
N GLY A 144 -8.69 -0.26 -4.48
CA GLY A 144 -8.73 -1.69 -4.21
C GLY A 144 -9.40 -2.47 -5.35
N LEU A 145 -8.97 -3.70 -5.57
CA LEU A 145 -9.62 -4.65 -6.44
C LEU A 145 -10.60 -5.52 -5.63
N ALA A 146 -11.89 -5.46 -5.98
CA ALA A 146 -12.90 -6.34 -5.41
C ALA A 146 -12.82 -7.71 -6.07
N ILE A 147 -12.60 -8.74 -5.25
CA ILE A 147 -12.44 -10.12 -5.70
C ILE A 147 -13.28 -11.08 -4.85
N CYS A 148 -13.71 -12.16 -5.47
CA CYS A 148 -14.25 -13.30 -4.77
C CYS A 148 -13.15 -14.37 -4.66
N ILE A 149 -12.75 -14.70 -3.45
CA ILE A 149 -11.75 -15.76 -3.24
C ILE A 149 -12.43 -17.12 -3.47
N PRO A 150 -11.85 -17.98 -4.32
CA PRO A 150 -12.40 -19.32 -4.58
C PRO A 150 -12.66 -20.10 -3.28
N GLY A 151 -13.84 -20.73 -3.19
CA GLY A 151 -14.26 -21.46 -1.99
C GLY A 151 -14.92 -20.60 -0.90
N THR A 152 -15.07 -19.29 -1.14
CA THR A 152 -15.82 -18.39 -0.24
C THR A 152 -16.94 -17.68 -0.99
N SER A 153 -18.01 -17.29 -0.29
CA SER A 153 -19.07 -16.42 -0.81
C SER A 153 -18.81 -14.93 -0.54
N LYS A 154 -17.66 -14.60 0.08
CA LYS A 154 -17.35 -13.25 0.51
C LYS A 154 -16.55 -12.50 -0.56
N ILE A 155 -16.88 -11.25 -0.76
CA ILE A 155 -16.10 -10.32 -1.57
C ILE A 155 -15.07 -9.63 -0.68
N TYR A 156 -13.83 -9.62 -1.14
CA TYR A 156 -12.72 -8.93 -0.49
C TYR A 156 -12.26 -7.78 -1.39
N CYS A 157 -11.91 -6.66 -0.79
CA CYS A 157 -11.28 -5.55 -1.50
C CYS A 157 -9.79 -5.54 -1.13
N LEU A 158 -8.93 -5.86 -2.10
CA LEU A 158 -7.49 -5.86 -1.90
C LEU A 158 -6.90 -4.54 -2.42
N PRO A 159 -6.24 -3.74 -1.57
CA PRO A 159 -5.55 -2.53 -2.02
C PRO A 159 -4.48 -2.87 -3.07
N ILE A 160 -4.54 -2.21 -4.23
CA ILE A 160 -3.59 -2.40 -5.32
C ILE A 160 -2.84 -1.10 -5.68
N HIS A 161 -3.40 0.05 -5.32
CA HIS A 161 -2.75 1.34 -5.53
C HIS A 161 -3.15 2.32 -4.45
N ALA A 162 -2.25 3.26 -4.09
CA ALA A 162 -2.54 4.29 -3.10
C ALA A 162 -1.73 5.55 -3.39
N MET A 163 -2.35 6.71 -3.21
CA MET A 163 -1.70 8.01 -3.33
C MET A 163 -1.99 8.89 -2.11
N LEU A 164 -0.96 9.63 -1.67
CA LEU A 164 -1.08 10.56 -0.55
C LEU A 164 -1.74 11.87 -1.00
N HIS A 165 -2.92 12.16 -0.46
CA HIS A 165 -3.54 13.46 -0.62
C HIS A 165 -2.89 14.48 0.31
N ARG A 166 -2.47 15.61 -0.26
CA ARG A 166 -1.84 16.71 0.47
C ARG A 166 -2.78 17.90 0.53
N ALA A 167 -2.98 18.44 1.73
CA ALA A 167 -3.78 19.64 1.90
C ALA A 167 -3.13 20.87 1.24
N GLY A 168 -3.96 21.74 0.64
CA GLY A 168 -3.51 23.00 0.05
C GLY A 168 -4.01 23.24 -1.37
N LYS A 169 -4.10 24.52 -1.77
CA LYS A 169 -4.66 24.93 -3.06
C LYS A 169 -3.91 24.43 -4.29
N ASN A 170 -2.62 24.13 -4.14
CA ASN A 170 -1.74 23.70 -5.24
C ASN A 170 -1.59 22.18 -5.32
N HIS A 171 -2.40 21.41 -4.58
CA HIS A 171 -2.35 19.96 -4.58
C HIS A 171 -3.59 19.37 -5.24
N LYS A 172 -3.44 18.16 -5.78
CA LYS A 172 -4.52 17.42 -6.44
C LYS A 172 -5.59 17.05 -5.41
N SER A 173 -6.86 17.19 -5.79
CA SER A 173 -7.98 16.68 -4.97
C SER A 173 -8.00 15.15 -4.96
N GLU A 174 -8.77 14.57 -4.04
CA GLU A 174 -8.97 13.11 -3.95
C GLU A 174 -9.48 12.53 -5.28
N ALA A 175 -10.44 13.21 -5.91
CA ALA A 175 -10.99 12.78 -7.20
C ALA A 175 -9.93 12.84 -8.34
N MET A 176 -9.02 13.83 -8.31
CA MET A 176 -7.92 13.89 -9.28
C MET A 176 -6.90 12.78 -9.05
N LEU A 177 -6.58 12.45 -7.81
CA LEU A 177 -5.70 11.32 -7.48
C LEU A 177 -6.33 9.98 -7.87
N ALA A 178 -7.62 9.80 -7.61
CA ALA A 178 -8.36 8.63 -8.04
C ALA A 178 -8.32 8.47 -9.58
N LYS A 179 -8.55 9.56 -10.32
CA LYS A 179 -8.48 9.56 -11.80
C LYS A 179 -7.08 9.18 -12.29
N GLU A 180 -6.03 9.68 -11.66
CA GLU A 180 -4.64 9.36 -12.00
C GLU A 180 -4.37 7.86 -11.79
N MET A 181 -4.69 7.32 -10.60
CA MET A 181 -4.55 5.90 -10.31
C MET A 181 -5.35 4.99 -11.26
N LEU A 182 -6.53 5.44 -11.69
CA LEU A 182 -7.30 4.72 -12.72
C LEU A 182 -6.63 4.75 -14.07
N GLY A 183 -5.98 5.87 -14.44
CA GLY A 183 -5.16 5.97 -15.63
C GLY A 183 -4.02 4.96 -15.61
N ASP A 184 -3.28 4.89 -14.51
CA ASP A 184 -2.21 3.92 -14.31
C ASP A 184 -2.73 2.48 -14.48
N ILE A 185 -3.87 2.14 -13.86
CA ILE A 185 -4.44 0.79 -13.95
C ILE A 185 -4.91 0.46 -15.38
N LEU A 186 -5.43 1.44 -16.12
CA LEU A 186 -5.77 1.26 -17.54
C LEU A 186 -4.53 0.96 -18.38
N GLU A 187 -3.42 1.63 -18.11
CA GLU A 187 -2.14 1.36 -18.78
C GLU A 187 -1.57 -0.01 -18.42
N TRP A 188 -1.70 -0.44 -17.15
CA TRP A 188 -1.22 -1.75 -16.71
C TRP A 188 -2.05 -2.91 -17.25
N PHE A 189 -3.32 -2.68 -17.55
CA PHE A 189 -4.25 -3.72 -18.02
C PHE A 189 -5.07 -3.25 -19.24
N PRO A 190 -4.42 -2.97 -20.38
CA PRO A 190 -5.09 -2.36 -21.54
C PRO A 190 -6.19 -3.25 -22.14
N ASP A 191 -6.07 -4.58 -22.00
CA ASP A 191 -7.04 -5.55 -22.55
C ASP A 191 -8.18 -5.88 -21.56
N ARG A 192 -8.23 -5.23 -20.39
CA ARG A 192 -9.23 -5.51 -19.38
C ARG A 192 -10.30 -4.44 -19.33
N LYS A 193 -11.54 -4.86 -19.19
CA LYS A 193 -12.65 -3.95 -18.90
C LYS A 193 -12.69 -3.65 -17.40
N LEU A 194 -12.78 -2.37 -17.06
CA LEU A 194 -12.82 -1.89 -15.68
C LEU A 194 -14.24 -1.44 -15.32
N VAL A 195 -14.66 -1.74 -14.10
CA VAL A 195 -15.84 -1.18 -13.44
C VAL A 195 -15.37 -0.42 -12.23
N PHE A 196 -15.66 0.87 -12.20
CA PHE A 196 -15.25 1.77 -11.14
C PHE A 196 -16.39 1.99 -10.15
N LEU A 197 -16.11 1.83 -8.87
CA LEU A 197 -17.02 2.02 -7.75
C LEU A 197 -16.39 3.02 -6.78
N GLY A 198 -17.07 4.11 -6.52
CA GLY A 198 -16.68 5.12 -5.53
C GLY A 198 -17.91 5.67 -4.84
N ASP A 199 -17.72 6.32 -3.72
CA ASP A 199 -18.80 7.04 -3.07
C ASP A 199 -19.12 8.36 -3.81
N GLY A 200 -20.10 9.12 -3.32
CA GLY A 200 -20.51 10.39 -3.94
C GLY A 200 -19.42 11.46 -4.00
N ALA A 201 -18.36 11.36 -3.20
CA ALA A 201 -17.24 12.30 -3.21
C ALA A 201 -16.41 12.19 -4.49
N TYR A 202 -16.40 11.02 -5.12
CA TYR A 202 -15.71 10.74 -6.39
C TYR A 202 -16.59 10.97 -7.63
N SER A 203 -17.87 11.28 -7.44
CA SER A 203 -18.82 11.61 -8.50
C SER A 203 -18.75 13.10 -8.84
N THR A 204 -17.72 13.54 -9.54
CA THR A 204 -17.67 14.91 -10.06
C THR A 204 -18.57 15.03 -11.28
N LYS A 205 -19.62 15.84 -11.20
CA LYS A 205 -20.31 16.35 -12.39
C LYS A 205 -19.36 17.35 -13.06
N ASN A 206 -18.77 16.97 -14.20
CA ASN A 206 -18.21 17.93 -15.15
C ASN A 206 -19.34 18.62 -15.90
#